data_f3f6ebb72d33d35778389926ac45fe04
#
_entry.id   f3f6ebb72d33d35778389926ac45fe04
#
_cell.length_a   1.000
_cell.length_b   1.000
_cell.length_c   1.000
_cell.angle_alpha   90.00
_cell.angle_beta   90.00
_cell.angle_gamma   90.00
#
_symmetry.space_group_name_H-M   'P 1'
#
loop_
_entity.id
_entity.type
_entity.pdbx_description
1 polymer ?
#
loop_
_entity_poly.entity_id
_entity_poly.type
_entity_poly.pdbx_seq_one_letter_code
_entity_poly.pdbx_strand_id
1 'polypeptide(L)'
;RLENKFIYVSDLKHTCKTNGIDIKGCKKKQLIELLDHCYGYEVLDLRGPNINSLDELTNNEDFFSFDKLESIDKELLFIIEETKFTYGFDIRSFKKLIETTNKNPYTMTDFTGEIKDRYKKRVEQLKNKKISLDYEPETQMTPEQEFYQRVLKVFIKMDELNVVASGTNPNWFLELSLNQLKKMYRVLEDIWNFRSNMTNEQRNNIVPGNNIFRYPLLWFLNIDEKEKIQLLLLNEMDKLVSSASNINDKITGCYYILIALTEICPNIANELPWLIQY
;
A
#
# COMPACT_ATOMS: atom_id res chain seq x y z
N ARG A 1 30.82 -5.07 8.35
CA ARG A 1 31.63 -5.41 7.15
C ARG A 1 30.77 -5.23 5.92
N LEU A 2 31.19 -4.32 5.01
CA LEU A 2 30.52 -4.04 3.73
C LEU A 2 30.70 -5.19 2.70
N GLU A 3 30.52 -6.43 3.10
CA GLU A 3 30.54 -7.57 2.16
C GLU A 3 29.17 -7.72 1.48
N ASN A 4 28.71 -6.65 0.81
CA ASN A 4 27.40 -6.69 0.17
C ASN A 4 27.53 -6.96 -1.34
N LYS A 5 26.89 -8.05 -1.81
CA LYS A 5 26.83 -8.39 -3.24
C LYS A 5 26.08 -7.35 -4.08
N PHE A 6 25.23 -6.53 -3.45
CA PHE A 6 24.41 -5.51 -4.10
C PHE A 6 25.03 -4.11 -4.18
N ILE A 7 26.21 -3.87 -3.54
CA ILE A 7 26.92 -2.59 -3.69
C ILE A 7 27.62 -2.54 -5.03
N TYR A 8 27.27 -1.56 -5.86
CA TYR A 8 27.92 -1.38 -7.16
C TYR A 8 29.25 -0.65 -7.04
N VAL A 9 30.21 -1.05 -7.88
CA VAL A 9 31.51 -0.37 -7.98
C VAL A 9 31.36 1.10 -8.35
N SER A 10 30.33 1.45 -9.13
CA SER A 10 29.98 2.84 -9.46
C SER A 10 29.68 3.68 -8.23
N ASP A 11 28.91 3.15 -7.27
CA ASP A 11 28.48 3.84 -6.06
C ASP A 11 29.66 4.03 -5.11
N LEU A 12 30.45 2.99 -4.94
CA LEU A 12 31.64 3.04 -4.14
C LEU A 12 32.64 4.09 -4.70
N LYS A 13 32.85 4.11 -6.03
CA LYS A 13 33.67 5.12 -6.70
C LYS A 13 33.13 6.53 -6.55
N HIS A 14 31.83 6.71 -6.67
CA HIS A 14 31.19 8.01 -6.48
C HIS A 14 31.39 8.52 -5.06
N THR A 15 31.11 7.67 -4.06
CA THR A 15 31.28 8.01 -2.64
C THR A 15 32.71 8.33 -2.30
N CYS A 16 33.67 7.55 -2.82
CA CYS A 16 35.10 7.86 -2.63
C CYS A 16 35.47 9.22 -3.23
N LYS A 17 35.01 9.53 -4.45
CA LYS A 17 35.27 10.80 -5.12
C LYS A 17 34.67 12.00 -4.40
N THR A 18 33.41 11.91 -3.95
CA THR A 18 32.75 12.99 -3.20
C THR A 18 33.41 13.28 -1.87
N ASN A 19 34.13 12.30 -1.33
CA ASN A 19 34.87 12.44 -0.07
C ASN A 19 36.37 12.61 -0.25
N GLY A 20 36.83 12.92 -1.48
CA GLY A 20 38.22 13.24 -1.78
C GLY A 20 39.21 12.06 -1.69
N ILE A 21 38.72 10.81 -1.72
CA ILE A 21 39.54 9.60 -1.64
C ILE A 21 40.08 9.25 -3.03
N ASP A 22 41.39 9.07 -3.16
CA ASP A 22 42.02 8.62 -4.43
C ASP A 22 41.66 7.15 -4.71
N ILE A 23 41.03 6.91 -5.85
CA ILE A 23 40.50 5.61 -6.26
C ILE A 23 41.23 4.99 -7.48
N LYS A 24 42.36 5.54 -7.90
CA LYS A 24 43.07 5.05 -9.08
C LYS A 24 43.42 3.57 -8.95
N GLY A 25 42.90 2.75 -9.88
CA GLY A 25 43.17 1.32 -9.94
C GLY A 25 42.48 0.44 -8.90
N CYS A 26 41.64 0.99 -8.01
CA CYS A 26 41.01 0.22 -6.96
C CYS A 26 39.93 -0.71 -7.49
N LYS A 27 39.96 -1.99 -7.05
CA LYS A 27 38.90 -3.00 -7.24
C LYS A 27 37.81 -2.82 -6.16
N LYS A 28 36.65 -3.43 -6.39
CA LYS A 28 35.48 -3.35 -5.46
C LYS A 28 35.89 -3.57 -4.00
N LYS A 29 36.63 -4.61 -3.69
CA LYS A 29 37.07 -4.94 -2.33
C LYS A 29 37.88 -3.84 -1.69
N GLN A 30 38.82 -3.27 -2.44
CA GLN A 30 39.68 -2.18 -1.98
C GLN A 30 38.91 -0.88 -1.74
N LEU A 31 37.89 -0.60 -2.57
CA LEU A 31 37.00 0.55 -2.37
C LEU A 31 36.17 0.40 -1.10
N ILE A 32 35.73 -0.81 -0.81
CA ILE A 32 35.01 -1.12 0.44
C ILE A 32 35.93 -0.92 1.66
N GLU A 33 37.13 -1.46 1.61
CA GLU A 33 38.13 -1.33 2.70
C GLU A 33 38.51 0.13 2.95
N LEU A 34 38.70 0.92 1.88
CA LEU A 34 38.99 2.36 2.00
C LEU A 34 37.84 3.12 2.67
N LEU A 35 36.62 2.84 2.29
CA LEU A 35 35.46 3.48 2.86
C LEU A 35 35.20 3.02 4.29
N ASP A 36 35.37 1.75 4.61
CA ASP A 36 35.32 1.22 5.98
C ASP A 36 36.35 1.87 6.90
N HIS A 37 37.55 2.13 6.37
CA HIS A 37 38.64 2.75 7.13
C HIS A 37 38.41 4.26 7.39
N CYS A 38 37.85 4.98 6.41
CA CYS A 38 37.65 6.43 6.50
C CYS A 38 36.39 6.86 7.24
N TYR A 39 35.33 6.07 7.18
CA TYR A 39 33.98 6.47 7.63
C TYR A 39 33.32 5.47 8.58
N GLY A 40 33.97 4.39 8.92
CA GLY A 40 33.32 3.34 9.68
C GLY A 40 32.23 2.64 8.88
N TYR A 41 31.24 2.07 9.56
CA TYR A 41 30.15 1.32 8.92
C TYR A 41 29.11 2.17 8.16
N GLU A 42 29.32 3.47 7.97
CA GLU A 42 28.35 4.41 7.44
C GLU A 42 28.35 4.64 5.93
N VAL A 43 29.12 3.89 5.14
CA VAL A 43 28.87 3.87 3.69
C VAL A 43 27.73 2.91 3.42
N LEU A 44 26.60 3.38 3.82
CA LEU A 44 25.35 2.68 3.74
C LEU A 44 25.00 2.41 2.28
N ASP A 45 24.71 1.16 1.98
CA ASP A 45 23.86 0.89 0.84
C ASP A 45 22.50 1.55 1.13
N LEU A 46 22.31 2.74 0.59
CA LEU A 46 21.09 3.51 0.78
C LEU A 46 19.85 2.82 0.20
N ARG A 47 20.02 1.72 -0.53
CA ARG A 47 18.92 0.90 -1.03
C ARG A 47 18.25 0.08 0.07
N GLY A 48 18.99 -0.30 1.11
CA GLY A 48 18.40 -1.00 2.26
C GLY A 48 19.31 -2.02 2.93
N PRO A 49 18.74 -2.87 3.78
CA PRO A 49 19.47 -3.92 4.44
C PRO A 49 20.08 -4.91 3.46
N ASN A 50 21.14 -5.59 3.91
CA ASN A 50 21.81 -6.60 3.13
C ASN A 50 20.91 -7.81 2.93
N ILE A 51 20.55 -8.07 1.68
CA ILE A 51 19.94 -9.34 1.26
C ILE A 51 20.88 -10.05 0.28
N ASN A 52 20.93 -11.38 0.36
CA ASN A 52 21.77 -12.17 -0.55
C ASN A 52 21.05 -12.48 -1.87
N SER A 53 19.72 -12.56 -1.83
CA SER A 53 18.85 -12.82 -2.96
C SER A 53 17.55 -12.06 -2.80
N LEU A 54 16.89 -11.77 -3.92
CA LEU A 54 15.52 -11.21 -3.91
C LEU A 54 14.50 -12.19 -3.32
N ASP A 55 14.82 -13.48 -3.27
CA ASP A 55 13.97 -14.50 -2.62
C ASP A 55 13.85 -14.31 -1.10
N GLU A 56 14.72 -13.50 -0.50
CA GLU A 56 14.63 -13.13 0.93
C GLU A 56 13.57 -12.04 1.18
N LEU A 57 13.05 -11.43 0.13
CA LEU A 57 11.99 -10.44 0.24
C LEU A 57 10.63 -11.12 0.45
N THR A 58 9.81 -10.49 1.25
CA THR A 58 8.46 -10.97 1.57
C THR A 58 7.50 -10.80 0.39
N ASN A 59 7.76 -9.79 -0.45
CA ASN A 59 6.98 -9.52 -1.65
C ASN A 59 7.82 -9.82 -2.91
N ASN A 60 7.15 -10.28 -3.97
CA ASN A 60 7.78 -10.57 -5.26
C ASN A 60 7.55 -9.45 -6.29
N GLU A 61 6.62 -8.55 -6.03
CA GLU A 61 6.18 -7.49 -6.93
C GLU A 61 6.15 -6.15 -6.20
N ASP A 62 6.39 -5.08 -6.93
CA ASP A 62 6.24 -3.73 -6.41
C ASP A 62 4.77 -3.41 -6.16
N PHE A 63 4.51 -2.78 -5.03
CA PHE A 63 3.15 -2.49 -4.58
C PHE A 63 2.35 -1.58 -5.52
N PHE A 64 3.00 -0.69 -6.22
CA PHE A 64 2.34 0.36 -7.01
C PHE A 64 2.32 0.05 -8.51
N SER A 65 3.44 -0.46 -9.05
CA SER A 65 3.56 -0.80 -10.47
C SER A 65 3.13 -2.23 -10.77
N PHE A 66 3.14 -3.11 -9.77
CA PHE A 66 2.98 -4.56 -9.90
C PHE A 66 4.05 -5.23 -10.78
N ASP A 67 5.11 -4.50 -11.08
CA ASP A 67 6.26 -5.08 -11.75
C ASP A 67 6.95 -6.07 -10.81
N LYS A 68 7.41 -7.19 -11.36
CA LYS A 68 8.22 -8.13 -10.59
C LYS A 68 9.50 -7.44 -10.13
N LEU A 69 9.87 -7.59 -8.88
CA LEU A 69 11.06 -6.97 -8.31
C LEU A 69 12.33 -7.33 -9.09
N GLU A 70 12.35 -8.51 -9.74
CA GLU A 70 13.43 -8.94 -10.62
C GLU A 70 13.58 -8.08 -11.87
N SER A 71 12.48 -7.47 -12.35
CA SER A 71 12.46 -6.62 -13.56
C SER A 71 12.82 -5.17 -13.26
N ILE A 72 12.77 -4.76 -11.99
CA ILE A 72 13.12 -3.40 -11.57
C ILE A 72 14.63 -3.21 -11.65
N ASP A 73 15.06 -2.08 -12.22
CA ASP A 73 16.48 -1.73 -12.20
C ASP A 73 16.99 -1.70 -10.75
N LYS A 74 18.08 -2.42 -10.52
CA LYS A 74 18.72 -2.52 -9.19
C LYS A 74 19.07 -1.16 -8.58
N GLU A 75 19.29 -0.13 -9.39
CA GLU A 75 19.48 1.24 -8.92
C GLU A 75 18.19 1.86 -8.37
N LEU A 76 17.03 1.41 -8.83
CA LEU A 76 15.73 1.88 -8.41
C LEU A 76 15.12 1.03 -7.30
N LEU A 77 15.70 -0.12 -6.99
CA LEU A 77 15.23 -0.98 -5.90
C LEU A 77 15.54 -0.36 -4.54
N PHE A 78 14.51 -0.19 -3.72
CA PHE A 78 14.58 0.29 -2.35
C PHE A 78 14.00 -0.74 -1.39
N ILE A 79 14.77 -1.18 -0.41
CA ILE A 79 14.44 -2.29 0.48
C ILE A 79 14.26 -1.76 1.89
N ILE A 80 13.21 -2.17 2.56
CA ILE A 80 12.98 -1.86 3.97
C ILE A 80 12.87 -3.14 4.79
N GLU A 81 13.28 -3.05 6.03
CA GLU A 81 13.12 -4.11 7.03
C GLU A 81 12.16 -3.62 8.10
N GLU A 82 11.14 -4.43 8.39
CA GLU A 82 10.21 -4.21 9.49
C GLU A 82 10.09 -5.48 10.31
N THR A 83 10.39 -5.38 11.61
CA THR A 83 10.35 -6.48 12.58
C THR A 83 11.17 -7.69 12.15
N LYS A 84 10.60 -8.60 11.37
CA LYS A 84 11.23 -9.84 10.88
C LYS A 84 11.10 -10.02 9.36
N PHE A 85 10.49 -9.06 8.68
CA PHE A 85 10.17 -9.13 7.27
C PHE A 85 10.89 -8.05 6.50
N THR A 86 11.28 -8.38 5.28
CA THR A 86 11.99 -7.46 4.38
C THR A 86 11.17 -7.27 3.11
N TYR A 87 10.91 -6.01 2.77
CA TYR A 87 10.07 -5.64 1.63
C TYR A 87 10.85 -4.84 0.60
N GLY A 88 10.66 -5.17 -0.67
CA GLY A 88 11.25 -4.45 -1.81
C GLY A 88 10.24 -3.53 -2.49
N PHE A 89 10.72 -2.36 -2.92
CA PHE A 89 9.92 -1.37 -3.63
C PHE A 89 10.73 -0.76 -4.77
N ASP A 90 10.05 -0.38 -5.84
CA ASP A 90 10.60 0.64 -6.72
C ASP A 90 10.64 1.97 -5.97
N ILE A 91 11.78 2.64 -5.94
CA ILE A 91 11.93 3.91 -5.20
C ILE A 91 10.98 5.00 -5.70
N ARG A 92 10.55 4.93 -6.96
CA ARG A 92 9.57 5.83 -7.57
C ARG A 92 8.17 5.58 -7.00
N SER A 93 7.80 4.31 -6.82
CA SER A 93 6.58 3.88 -6.12
C SER A 93 6.63 4.24 -4.65
N PHE A 94 7.78 4.03 -4.00
CA PHE A 94 7.99 4.37 -2.60
C PHE A 94 7.84 5.87 -2.33
N LYS A 95 8.22 6.73 -3.30
CA LYS A 95 7.95 8.18 -3.26
C LYS A 95 6.46 8.46 -3.09
N LYS A 96 5.63 7.80 -3.89
CA LYS A 96 4.16 7.97 -3.81
C LYS A 96 3.61 7.50 -2.47
N LEU A 97 4.12 6.39 -1.93
CA LEU A 97 3.70 5.90 -0.61
C LEU A 97 3.99 6.90 0.51
N ILE A 98 5.21 7.48 0.53
CA ILE A 98 5.56 8.51 1.53
C ILE A 98 4.68 9.76 1.41
N GLU A 99 4.39 10.18 0.18
CA GLU A 99 3.62 11.40 -0.08
C GLU A 99 2.11 11.23 0.22
N THR A 100 1.59 10.00 0.15
CA THR A 100 0.15 9.74 0.29
C THR A 100 -0.22 9.18 1.65
N THR A 101 0.30 8.02 2.01
CA THR A 101 -0.12 7.28 3.21
C THR A 101 0.91 7.29 4.32
N ASN A 102 2.19 7.43 3.96
CA ASN A 102 3.32 7.29 4.85
C ASN A 102 3.39 5.94 5.60
N LYS A 103 2.72 4.92 5.10
CA LYS A 103 2.63 3.57 5.70
C LYS A 103 3.13 2.50 4.74
N ASN A 104 3.68 1.43 5.30
CA ASN A 104 3.97 0.23 4.55
C ASN A 104 2.65 -0.44 4.14
N PRO A 105 2.38 -0.62 2.84
CA PRO A 105 1.12 -1.16 2.36
C PRO A 105 0.87 -2.63 2.74
N TYR A 106 1.92 -3.36 3.11
CA TYR A 106 1.82 -4.77 3.50
C TYR A 106 1.55 -4.97 4.99
N THR A 107 2.00 -4.03 5.84
CA THR A 107 1.90 -4.13 7.30
C THR A 107 1.02 -3.06 7.92
N MET A 108 0.68 -2.01 7.15
CA MET A 108 -0.04 -0.82 7.58
C MET A 108 0.68 -0.03 8.70
N THR A 109 1.96 -0.32 8.94
CA THR A 109 2.79 0.41 9.92
C THR A 109 3.38 1.67 9.31
N ASP A 110 3.52 2.71 10.12
CA ASP A 110 4.14 3.97 9.67
C ASP A 110 5.63 3.78 9.39
N PHE A 111 6.11 4.37 8.30
CA PHE A 111 7.55 4.40 8.02
C PHE A 111 8.30 5.18 9.09
N THR A 112 9.33 4.57 9.65
CA THR A 112 10.18 5.21 10.67
C THR A 112 10.94 6.40 10.11
N GLY A 113 11.40 7.29 11.00
CA GLY A 113 12.25 8.43 10.63
C GLY A 113 13.53 7.97 9.90
N GLU A 114 14.11 6.86 10.32
CA GLU A 114 15.31 6.29 9.71
C GLU A 114 15.08 5.85 8.25
N ILE A 115 13.96 5.17 7.97
CA ILE A 115 13.57 4.77 6.61
C ILE A 115 13.40 6.02 5.72
N LYS A 116 12.72 7.05 6.23
CA LYS A 116 12.50 8.31 5.50
C LYS A 116 13.79 9.07 5.21
N ASP A 117 14.71 9.13 6.16
CA ASP A 117 15.99 9.82 5.98
C ASP A 117 16.88 9.05 5.00
N ARG A 118 16.88 7.72 5.05
CA ARG A 118 17.57 6.88 4.08
C ARG A 118 16.99 7.05 2.68
N TYR A 119 15.66 7.09 2.56
CA TYR A 119 14.98 7.38 1.29
C TYR A 119 15.40 8.75 0.72
N LYS A 120 15.40 9.82 1.52
CA LYS A 120 15.82 11.17 1.08
C LYS A 120 17.26 11.17 0.56
N LYS A 121 18.17 10.56 1.31
CA LYS A 121 19.58 10.41 0.91
C LYS A 121 19.71 9.62 -0.40
N ARG A 122 18.94 8.54 -0.57
CA ARG A 122 18.94 7.75 -1.81
C ARG A 122 18.43 8.54 -3.00
N VAL A 123 17.32 9.28 -2.84
CA VAL A 123 16.78 10.17 -3.87
C VAL A 123 17.80 11.20 -4.31
N GLU A 124 18.51 11.82 -3.38
CA GLU A 124 19.57 12.78 -3.69
C GLU A 124 20.74 12.13 -4.47
N GLN A 125 21.16 10.94 -4.05
CA GLN A 125 22.17 10.16 -4.75
C GLN A 125 21.77 9.84 -6.19
N LEU A 126 20.51 9.43 -6.43
CA LEU A 126 20.00 9.13 -7.77
C LEU A 126 19.90 10.37 -8.65
N LYS A 127 19.46 11.52 -8.09
CA LYS A 127 19.46 12.81 -8.78
C LYS A 127 20.88 13.22 -9.20
N ASN A 128 21.87 13.04 -8.33
CA ASN A 128 23.26 13.32 -8.66
C ASN A 128 23.80 12.41 -9.77
N LYS A 129 23.27 11.17 -9.86
CA LYS A 129 23.56 10.24 -10.96
C LYS A 129 22.76 10.55 -12.24
N LYS A 130 21.88 11.57 -12.23
CA LYS A 130 20.97 11.94 -13.33
C LYS A 130 19.99 10.82 -13.69
N ILE A 131 19.62 9.98 -12.73
CA ILE A 131 18.59 8.98 -12.89
C ILE A 131 17.24 9.64 -12.63
N SER A 132 16.32 9.57 -13.60
CA SER A 132 14.97 10.10 -13.44
C SER A 132 14.21 9.32 -12.36
N LEU A 133 13.57 10.06 -11.48
CA LEU A 133 12.68 9.52 -10.45
C LEU A 133 11.20 9.81 -10.78
N ASP A 134 10.96 10.40 -11.94
CA ASP A 134 9.61 10.57 -12.42
C ASP A 134 9.15 9.22 -12.96
N TYR A 135 8.11 8.72 -12.36
CA TYR A 135 7.45 7.51 -12.81
C TYR A 135 6.58 7.89 -14.01
N GLU A 136 7.13 7.75 -15.19
CA GLU A 136 6.31 7.69 -16.39
C GLU A 136 5.81 6.25 -16.50
N PRO A 137 4.53 6.00 -16.34
CA PRO A 137 4.00 4.66 -16.58
C PRO A 137 4.16 4.37 -18.08
N GLU A 138 5.21 3.63 -18.43
CA GLU A 138 5.41 3.14 -19.81
C GLU A 138 4.33 2.15 -20.24
N THR A 139 3.54 1.68 -19.29
CA THR A 139 2.44 0.75 -19.53
C THR A 139 1.14 1.33 -18.99
N GLN A 140 0.12 1.37 -19.80
CA GLN A 140 -1.25 1.52 -19.33
C GLN A 140 -1.48 0.44 -18.27
N MET A 141 -1.94 0.86 -17.08
CA MET A 141 -2.25 -0.06 -16.00
C MET A 141 -3.19 -1.15 -16.52
N THR A 142 -2.95 -2.38 -16.11
CA THR A 142 -3.90 -3.45 -16.42
C THR A 142 -5.22 -3.19 -15.68
N PRO A 143 -6.33 -3.73 -16.15
CA PRO A 143 -7.61 -3.61 -15.44
C PRO A 143 -7.54 -4.10 -13.99
N GLU A 144 -6.74 -5.14 -13.71
CA GLU A 144 -6.50 -5.67 -12.36
C GLU A 144 -5.75 -4.65 -11.50
N GLN A 145 -4.73 -4.01 -12.04
CA GLN A 145 -3.95 -2.96 -11.35
C GLN A 145 -4.83 -1.74 -11.03
N GLU A 146 -5.64 -1.31 -12.00
CA GLU A 146 -6.60 -0.21 -11.78
C GLU A 146 -7.62 -0.56 -10.68
N PHE A 147 -8.16 -1.78 -10.73
CA PHE A 147 -9.10 -2.25 -9.72
C PHE A 147 -8.46 -2.28 -8.33
N TYR A 148 -7.25 -2.84 -8.22
CA TYR A 148 -6.52 -2.90 -6.95
C TYR A 148 -6.26 -1.49 -6.37
N GLN A 149 -5.80 -0.55 -7.19
CA GLN A 149 -5.62 0.84 -6.75
C GLN A 149 -6.92 1.49 -6.26
N ARG A 150 -8.05 1.16 -6.87
CA ARG A 150 -9.36 1.65 -6.42
C ARG A 150 -9.74 1.07 -5.07
N VAL A 151 -9.48 -0.22 -4.84
CA VAL A 151 -9.69 -0.84 -3.52
C VAL A 151 -8.86 -0.12 -2.47
N LEU A 152 -7.57 0.06 -2.73
CA LEU A 152 -6.68 0.79 -1.81
C LEU A 152 -7.20 2.18 -1.49
N LYS A 153 -7.65 2.94 -2.48
CA LYS A 153 -8.23 4.27 -2.26
C LYS A 153 -9.38 4.26 -1.27
N VAL A 154 -10.26 3.27 -1.36
CA VAL A 154 -11.40 3.15 -0.43
C VAL A 154 -10.90 2.85 0.98
N PHE A 155 -9.97 1.91 1.15
CA PHE A 155 -9.43 1.54 2.46
C PHE A 155 -8.59 2.67 3.09
N ILE A 156 -7.81 3.40 2.31
CA ILE A 156 -7.12 4.61 2.78
C ILE A 156 -8.11 5.64 3.32
N LYS A 157 -9.21 5.90 2.61
CA LYS A 157 -10.26 6.81 3.09
C LYS A 157 -10.90 6.32 4.40
N MET A 158 -11.07 5.00 4.55
CA MET A 158 -11.55 4.41 5.82
C MET A 158 -10.54 4.64 6.95
N ASP A 159 -9.25 4.50 6.68
CA ASP A 159 -8.19 4.74 7.67
C ASP A 159 -8.07 6.22 8.06
N GLU A 160 -8.23 7.14 7.10
CA GLU A 160 -8.28 8.58 7.38
C GLU A 160 -9.38 8.97 8.37
N LEU A 161 -10.45 8.17 8.46
CA LEU A 161 -11.54 8.37 9.41
C LEU A 161 -11.19 7.91 10.84
N ASN A 162 -10.06 7.22 11.04
CA ASN A 162 -9.56 6.72 12.32
C ASN A 162 -10.58 5.87 13.11
N VAL A 163 -11.43 5.11 12.42
CA VAL A 163 -12.45 4.25 13.03
C VAL A 163 -11.81 2.98 13.62
N VAL A 164 -10.78 2.47 12.97
CA VAL A 164 -10.02 1.29 13.39
C VAL A 164 -8.62 1.73 13.79
N ALA A 165 -8.27 1.64 15.07
CA ALA A 165 -7.00 2.11 15.60
C ALA A 165 -5.77 1.39 14.99
N SER A 166 -5.92 0.13 14.62
CA SER A 166 -4.89 -0.68 13.93
C SER A 166 -4.82 -0.44 12.42
N GLY A 167 -5.73 0.38 11.86
CA GLY A 167 -5.95 0.49 10.42
C GLY A 167 -6.81 -0.63 9.86
N THR A 168 -7.21 -0.48 8.60
CA THR A 168 -7.99 -1.48 7.84
C THR A 168 -7.08 -2.23 6.87
N ASN A 169 -7.48 -3.44 6.44
CA ASN A 169 -6.70 -4.24 5.52
C ASN A 169 -7.47 -4.46 4.20
N PRO A 170 -6.95 -3.99 3.04
CA PRO A 170 -7.58 -4.19 1.74
C PRO A 170 -7.86 -5.66 1.39
N ASN A 171 -7.07 -6.60 1.91
CA ASN A 171 -7.27 -8.03 1.71
C ASN A 171 -8.59 -8.53 2.30
N TRP A 172 -9.15 -7.86 3.30
CA TRP A 172 -10.50 -8.18 3.80
C TRP A 172 -11.56 -8.19 2.71
N PHE A 173 -11.37 -7.34 1.68
CA PHE A 173 -12.26 -7.28 0.53
C PHE A 173 -11.76 -8.09 -0.67
N LEU A 174 -10.47 -8.03 -0.97
CA LEU A 174 -9.87 -8.68 -2.14
C LEU A 174 -10.01 -10.20 -2.11
N GLU A 175 -9.88 -10.81 -0.93
CA GLU A 175 -9.93 -12.25 -0.75
C GLU A 175 -11.35 -12.83 -0.69
N LEU A 176 -12.40 -11.98 -0.67
CA LEU A 176 -13.77 -12.45 -0.63
C LEU A 176 -14.10 -13.33 -1.83
N SER A 177 -14.70 -14.47 -1.56
CA SER A 177 -15.28 -15.33 -2.59
C SER A 177 -16.53 -14.69 -3.19
N LEU A 178 -16.95 -15.17 -4.36
CA LEU A 178 -18.18 -14.71 -5.01
C LEU A 178 -19.40 -14.76 -4.09
N ASN A 179 -19.55 -15.84 -3.32
CA ASN A 179 -20.67 -15.97 -2.38
C ASN A 179 -20.58 -14.98 -1.22
N GLN A 180 -19.39 -14.69 -0.72
CA GLN A 180 -19.17 -13.70 0.32
C GLN A 180 -19.47 -12.27 -0.18
N LEU A 181 -19.06 -11.94 -1.41
CA LEU A 181 -19.37 -10.67 -2.04
C LEU A 181 -20.89 -10.47 -2.23
N LYS A 182 -21.60 -11.51 -2.69
CA LYS A 182 -23.08 -11.50 -2.78
C LYS A 182 -23.72 -11.29 -1.41
N LYS A 183 -23.21 -11.98 -0.39
CA LYS A 183 -23.66 -11.79 0.99
C LYS A 183 -23.37 -10.38 1.51
N MET A 184 -22.20 -9.81 1.20
CA MET A 184 -21.82 -8.47 1.60
C MET A 184 -22.77 -7.41 1.05
N TYR A 185 -23.11 -7.50 -0.24
CA TYR A 185 -24.08 -6.59 -0.83
C TYR A 185 -25.44 -6.66 -0.12
N ARG A 186 -25.93 -7.87 0.12
CA ARG A 186 -27.20 -8.09 0.84
C ARG A 186 -27.16 -7.49 2.25
N VAL A 187 -26.08 -7.70 2.98
CA VAL A 187 -25.92 -7.16 4.35
C VAL A 187 -25.88 -5.63 4.33
N LEU A 188 -25.13 -5.04 3.43
CA LEU A 188 -25.04 -3.58 3.29
C LEU A 188 -26.38 -2.97 2.89
N GLU A 189 -27.09 -3.57 1.95
CA GLU A 189 -28.41 -3.16 1.50
C GLU A 189 -29.46 -3.25 2.64
N ASP A 190 -29.39 -4.32 3.42
CA ASP A 190 -30.25 -4.53 4.58
C ASP A 190 -29.93 -3.52 5.71
N ILE A 191 -28.68 -3.26 6.01
CA ILE A 191 -28.27 -2.20 6.96
C ILE A 191 -28.82 -0.85 6.49
N TRP A 192 -28.61 -0.51 5.22
CA TRP A 192 -29.01 0.77 4.67
C TRP A 192 -30.53 1.00 4.70
N ASN A 193 -31.29 0.02 4.26
CA ASN A 193 -32.74 0.16 4.08
C ASN A 193 -33.55 -0.12 5.35
N PHE A 194 -33.04 -1.00 6.24
CA PHE A 194 -33.86 -1.53 7.36
C PHE A 194 -33.15 -1.41 8.71
N ARG A 195 -32.00 -2.05 8.91
CA ARG A 195 -31.41 -2.19 10.26
C ARG A 195 -30.93 -0.87 10.88
N SER A 196 -30.45 0.06 10.10
CA SER A 196 -29.98 1.35 10.62
C SER A 196 -31.07 2.27 11.12
N ASN A 197 -32.33 1.98 10.78
CA ASN A 197 -33.52 2.80 11.13
C ASN A 197 -33.32 4.31 10.84
N MET A 198 -32.55 4.66 9.81
CA MET A 198 -32.26 6.05 9.43
C MET A 198 -33.48 6.72 8.78
N THR A 199 -33.64 8.01 9.05
CA THR A 199 -34.54 8.87 8.28
C THR A 199 -34.00 9.10 6.86
N ASN A 200 -34.84 9.55 5.94
CA ASN A 200 -34.44 9.93 4.60
C ASN A 200 -33.42 11.08 4.60
N GLU A 201 -33.49 11.99 5.55
CA GLU A 201 -32.56 13.09 5.73
C GLU A 201 -31.16 12.55 6.11
N GLN A 202 -31.09 11.66 7.10
CA GLN A 202 -29.82 11.02 7.50
C GLN A 202 -29.16 10.25 6.36
N ARG A 203 -29.95 9.47 5.59
CA ARG A 203 -29.42 8.80 4.39
C ARG A 203 -28.90 9.79 3.36
N ASN A 204 -29.62 10.89 3.12
CA ASN A 204 -29.19 11.92 2.19
C ASN A 204 -27.92 12.66 2.66
N ASN A 205 -27.68 12.75 3.96
CA ASN A 205 -26.45 13.32 4.50
C ASN A 205 -25.23 12.42 4.25
N ILE A 206 -25.40 11.10 4.36
CA ILE A 206 -24.33 10.11 4.10
C ILE A 206 -24.08 10.00 2.59
N VAL A 207 -25.15 9.78 1.80
CA VAL A 207 -25.06 9.69 0.34
C VAL A 207 -26.09 10.64 -0.29
N PRO A 208 -25.68 11.82 -0.74
CA PRO A 208 -26.55 12.80 -1.36
C PRO A 208 -27.37 12.23 -2.51
N GLY A 209 -28.67 12.55 -2.50
CA GLY A 209 -29.64 12.00 -3.46
C GLY A 209 -30.01 10.55 -3.19
N ASN A 210 -29.55 9.94 -2.11
CA ASN A 210 -29.79 8.54 -1.75
C ASN A 210 -29.49 7.58 -2.91
N ASN A 211 -28.43 7.88 -3.71
CA ASN A 211 -28.05 7.15 -4.91
C ASN A 211 -27.08 6.00 -4.59
N ILE A 212 -27.54 5.04 -3.77
CA ILE A 212 -26.79 3.87 -3.32
C ILE A 212 -27.68 2.64 -3.33
N PHE A 213 -27.10 1.44 -3.51
CA PHE A 213 -27.81 0.15 -3.54
C PHE A 213 -29.01 0.12 -4.49
N ARG A 214 -28.86 0.73 -5.68
CA ARG A 214 -29.93 0.85 -6.69
C ARG A 214 -30.17 -0.42 -7.50
N TYR A 215 -29.26 -1.38 -7.44
CA TYR A 215 -29.43 -2.65 -8.14
C TYR A 215 -30.41 -3.53 -7.38
N PRO A 216 -31.46 -4.06 -8.06
CA PRO A 216 -32.37 -5.02 -7.42
C PRO A 216 -31.57 -6.21 -6.87
N LEU A 217 -31.84 -6.58 -5.61
CA LEU A 217 -31.09 -7.64 -4.94
C LEU A 217 -31.03 -8.93 -5.75
N LEU A 218 -32.17 -9.37 -6.31
CA LEU A 218 -32.21 -10.57 -7.15
C LEU A 218 -31.34 -10.47 -8.40
N TRP A 219 -31.28 -9.30 -9.03
CA TRP A 219 -30.40 -9.09 -10.18
C TRP A 219 -28.94 -9.19 -9.77
N PHE A 220 -28.56 -8.55 -8.66
CA PHE A 220 -27.20 -8.58 -8.16
C PHE A 220 -26.76 -10.00 -7.78
N LEU A 221 -27.63 -10.78 -7.12
CA LEU A 221 -27.36 -12.15 -6.71
C LEU A 221 -27.21 -13.14 -7.90
N ASN A 222 -27.77 -12.80 -9.06
CA ASN A 222 -27.68 -13.61 -10.27
C ASN A 222 -26.41 -13.34 -11.11
N ILE A 223 -25.56 -12.40 -10.71
CA ILE A 223 -24.28 -12.17 -11.39
C ILE A 223 -23.30 -13.29 -10.98
N ASP A 224 -22.69 -13.96 -11.95
CA ASP A 224 -21.72 -15.04 -11.69
C ASP A 224 -20.27 -14.63 -11.94
N GLU A 225 -20.04 -13.40 -12.39
CA GLU A 225 -18.72 -12.82 -12.63
C GLU A 225 -18.23 -12.12 -11.33
N LYS A 226 -17.18 -12.68 -10.68
CA LYS A 226 -16.62 -12.17 -9.42
C LYS A 226 -16.15 -10.73 -9.58
N GLU A 227 -15.40 -10.43 -10.62
CA GLU A 227 -14.79 -9.13 -10.90
C GLU A 227 -15.86 -8.04 -11.05
N LYS A 228 -16.96 -8.38 -11.71
CA LYS A 228 -18.10 -7.47 -11.87
C LYS A 228 -18.77 -7.14 -10.56
N ILE A 229 -19.00 -8.14 -9.72
CA ILE A 229 -19.57 -7.93 -8.37
C ILE A 229 -18.60 -7.11 -7.50
N GLN A 230 -17.31 -7.43 -7.54
CA GLN A 230 -16.30 -6.66 -6.80
C GLN A 230 -16.33 -5.19 -7.20
N LEU A 231 -16.37 -4.90 -8.51
CA LEU A 231 -16.40 -3.53 -9.01
C LEU A 231 -17.66 -2.77 -8.58
N LEU A 232 -18.84 -3.41 -8.69
CA LEU A 232 -20.11 -2.81 -8.29
C LEU A 232 -20.14 -2.55 -6.79
N LEU A 233 -19.71 -3.50 -6.00
CA LEU A 233 -19.69 -3.39 -4.54
C LEU A 233 -18.69 -2.35 -4.05
N LEU A 234 -17.51 -2.30 -4.67
CA LEU A 234 -16.49 -1.29 -4.38
C LEU A 234 -17.02 0.13 -4.63
N ASN A 235 -17.81 0.33 -5.69
CA ASN A 235 -18.45 1.61 -5.97
C ASN A 235 -19.44 2.01 -4.86
N GLU A 236 -20.19 1.06 -4.33
CA GLU A 236 -21.12 1.35 -3.21
C GLU A 236 -20.33 1.66 -1.92
N MET A 237 -19.23 0.93 -1.66
CA MET A 237 -18.33 1.22 -0.53
C MET A 237 -17.71 2.62 -0.64
N ASP A 238 -17.22 2.99 -1.82
CA ASP A 238 -16.65 4.33 -2.04
C ASP A 238 -17.67 5.44 -1.79
N LYS A 239 -18.92 5.27 -2.20
CA LYS A 239 -19.99 6.22 -1.90
C LYS A 239 -20.18 6.41 -0.40
N LEU A 240 -20.17 5.33 0.37
CA LEU A 240 -20.38 5.38 1.83
C LEU A 240 -19.30 6.18 2.56
N VAL A 241 -18.03 6.11 2.11
CA VAL A 241 -16.90 6.78 2.78
C VAL A 241 -16.52 8.13 2.18
N SER A 242 -17.06 8.47 1.00
CA SER A 242 -16.63 9.65 0.25
C SER A 242 -17.69 10.71 0.04
N SER A 243 -19.00 10.33 -0.05
CA SER A 243 -20.04 11.22 -0.57
C SER A 243 -20.52 12.26 0.45
N ALA A 244 -20.41 11.98 1.73
CA ALA A 244 -20.86 12.90 2.78
C ALA A 244 -19.96 14.15 2.85
N SER A 245 -20.57 15.29 3.22
CA SER A 245 -19.85 16.55 3.40
C SER A 245 -19.16 16.61 4.75
N ASN A 246 -19.72 16.00 5.79
CA ASN A 246 -19.14 16.02 7.12
C ASN A 246 -18.49 14.66 7.48
N ILE A 247 -17.56 14.71 8.41
CA ILE A 247 -16.77 13.53 8.82
C ILE A 247 -17.61 12.48 9.56
N ASN A 248 -18.59 12.89 10.36
CA ASN A 248 -19.40 11.96 11.15
C ASN A 248 -20.27 11.07 10.27
N ASP A 249 -20.81 11.61 9.18
CA ASP A 249 -21.58 10.83 8.21
C ASP A 249 -20.69 9.87 7.41
N LYS A 250 -19.44 10.26 7.09
CA LYS A 250 -18.43 9.35 6.51
C LYS A 250 -18.08 8.23 7.48
N ILE A 251 -17.87 8.55 8.76
CA ILE A 251 -17.62 7.56 9.81
C ILE A 251 -18.77 6.56 9.89
N THR A 252 -20.03 7.04 9.83
CA THR A 252 -21.21 6.16 9.81
C THR A 252 -21.19 5.21 8.62
N GLY A 253 -20.89 5.72 7.42
CA GLY A 253 -20.74 4.89 6.22
C GLY A 253 -19.61 3.85 6.36
N CYS A 254 -18.48 4.24 6.96
CA CYS A 254 -17.37 3.33 7.25
C CYS A 254 -17.80 2.21 8.21
N TYR A 255 -18.54 2.51 9.28
CA TYR A 255 -19.08 1.50 10.19
C TYR A 255 -19.94 0.47 9.46
N TYR A 256 -20.77 0.87 8.50
CA TYR A 256 -21.60 -0.09 7.75
C TYR A 256 -20.77 -1.07 6.94
N ILE A 257 -19.68 -0.60 6.33
CA ILE A 257 -18.74 -1.48 5.63
C ILE A 257 -18.09 -2.46 6.60
N LEU A 258 -17.59 -1.98 7.74
CA LEU A 258 -16.92 -2.81 8.73
C LEU A 258 -17.87 -3.85 9.35
N ILE A 259 -19.11 -3.47 9.67
CA ILE A 259 -20.14 -4.39 10.16
C ILE A 259 -20.41 -5.48 9.12
N ALA A 260 -20.58 -5.12 7.85
CA ALA A 260 -20.81 -6.09 6.80
C ALA A 260 -19.62 -7.06 6.64
N LEU A 261 -18.39 -6.56 6.71
CA LEU A 261 -17.18 -7.40 6.65
C LEU A 261 -17.10 -8.36 7.84
N THR A 262 -17.38 -7.91 9.05
CA THR A 262 -17.37 -8.79 10.25
C THR A 262 -18.43 -9.86 10.21
N GLU A 263 -19.62 -9.59 9.65
CA GLU A 263 -20.67 -10.59 9.48
C GLU A 263 -20.32 -11.70 8.45
N ILE A 264 -19.37 -11.42 7.56
CA ILE A 264 -19.04 -12.31 6.45
C ILE A 264 -17.78 -13.13 6.75
N CYS A 265 -16.81 -12.51 7.40
CA CYS A 265 -15.49 -13.08 7.65
C CYS A 265 -15.23 -13.21 9.15
N PRO A 266 -15.27 -14.44 9.71
CA PRO A 266 -14.99 -14.67 11.11
C PRO A 266 -13.62 -14.16 11.57
N ASN A 267 -12.62 -14.18 10.70
CA ASN A 267 -11.28 -13.67 11.01
C ASN A 267 -11.32 -12.15 11.28
N ILE A 268 -12.08 -11.39 10.47
CA ILE A 268 -12.25 -9.94 10.66
C ILE A 268 -13.05 -9.68 11.93
N ALA A 269 -14.05 -10.52 12.23
CA ALA A 269 -14.81 -10.46 13.46
C ALA A 269 -13.91 -10.62 14.70
N ASN A 270 -12.89 -11.48 14.63
CA ASN A 270 -11.91 -11.65 15.71
C ASN A 270 -10.96 -10.45 15.85
N GLU A 271 -10.62 -9.78 14.74
CA GLU A 271 -9.79 -8.57 14.74
C GLU A 271 -10.57 -7.35 15.24
N LEU A 272 -11.88 -7.30 15.01
CA LEU A 272 -12.77 -6.18 15.36
C LEU A 272 -13.93 -6.62 16.30
N PRO A 273 -13.62 -7.23 17.47
CA PRO A 273 -14.65 -7.82 18.34
C PRO A 273 -15.64 -6.80 18.91
N TRP A 274 -15.26 -5.54 18.98
CA TRP A 274 -16.11 -4.44 19.44
C TRP A 274 -17.26 -4.11 18.49
N LEU A 275 -17.18 -4.52 17.20
CA LEU A 275 -18.27 -4.33 16.23
C LEU A 275 -19.39 -5.39 16.35
N ILE A 276 -19.14 -6.51 17.03
CA ILE A 276 -20.11 -7.60 17.14
C ILE A 276 -21.14 -7.32 18.25
N GLN A 277 -20.89 -6.34 19.09
CA GLN A 277 -21.71 -6.00 20.25
C GLN A 277 -22.86 -5.01 19.92
N TYR A 278 -22.99 -4.64 18.67
CA TYR A 278 -24.04 -3.77 18.14
C TYR A 278 -24.87 -4.54 17.09
#